data_46b52e2f38cd795784e7f0514990cd0c
#
_entry.id   46b52e2f38cd795784e7f0514990cd0c
#
_cell.length_a   1.000
_cell.length_b   1.000
_cell.length_c   1.000
_cell.angle_alpha   90.00
_cell.angle_beta   90.00
_cell.angle_gamma   90.00
#
_symmetry.space_group_name_H-M   'P 1'
#
loop_
_entity.id
_entity.type
_entity.pdbx_description
1 polymer ?
#
loop_
_entity_poly.entity_id
_entity_poly.type
_entity_poly.pdbx_seq_one_letter_code
_entity_poly.pdbx_strand_id
1 'polypeptide(L)'
;MGKVYLVGAGPGDPELITLKGLKAIKEADVILYDRLVNKEILNYASPSTKFFYCGKDPHRHSLPQEETNKMMVTLAKKGHTVTRLKGGDPFVFGRGGEEAEELACHNIHFEIIDRKSVV
;
A
#
# COMPACT_ATOMS: atom_id res chain seq x y z
N MET A 1 13.12 -6.22 -12.06
CA MET A 1 12.08 -6.55 -11.07
C MET A 1 11.50 -5.28 -10.50
N GLY A 2 10.23 -5.29 -10.19
CA GLY A 2 9.57 -4.14 -9.59
C GLY A 2 9.85 -4.00 -8.11
N LYS A 3 9.11 -3.14 -7.45
CA LYS A 3 9.27 -2.91 -6.02
C LYS A 3 7.92 -2.65 -5.37
N VAL A 4 7.90 -2.73 -4.05
CA VAL A 4 6.69 -2.51 -3.26
C VAL A 4 6.95 -1.41 -2.23
N TYR A 5 6.00 -0.50 -2.12
CA TYR A 5 6.00 0.49 -1.04
C TYR A 5 4.87 0.14 -0.06
N LEU A 6 5.21 0.02 1.20
CA LEU A 6 4.23 -0.15 2.27
C LEU A 6 4.06 1.23 2.92
N VAL A 7 2.96 1.90 2.61
CA VAL A 7 2.76 3.31 2.98
C VAL A 7 1.65 3.46 4.01
N GLY A 8 1.98 4.12 5.12
CA GLY A 8 0.99 4.53 6.11
C GLY A 8 0.46 5.91 5.76
N ALA A 9 -0.79 5.99 5.40
CA ALA A 9 -1.42 7.25 5.01
C ALA A 9 -2.15 7.94 6.16
N GLY A 10 -2.50 7.18 7.20
CA GLY A 10 -3.34 7.68 8.28
C GLY A 10 -4.82 7.67 7.89
N PRO A 11 -5.70 7.70 8.89
CA PRO A 11 -7.14 7.52 8.64
C PRO A 11 -7.92 8.80 8.35
N GLY A 12 -7.35 9.91 8.29
CA GLY A 12 -8.10 11.15 8.16
C GLY A 12 -7.53 12.09 7.12
N ASP A 13 -6.89 13.11 7.60
CA ASP A 13 -6.41 14.23 6.79
C ASP A 13 -5.38 13.77 5.75
N PRO A 14 -5.64 14.00 4.45
CA PRO A 14 -4.66 13.67 3.41
C PRO A 14 -3.31 14.36 3.60
N GLU A 15 -3.28 15.49 4.28
CA GLU A 15 -2.04 16.23 4.53
C GLU A 15 -1.10 15.52 5.49
N LEU A 16 -1.55 14.47 6.17
CA LEU A 16 -0.71 13.69 7.06
C LEU A 16 0.24 12.75 6.32
N ILE A 17 0.02 12.55 5.03
CA ILE A 17 0.91 11.72 4.25
C ILE A 17 2.24 12.45 4.01
N THR A 18 3.36 11.71 4.05
CA THR A 18 4.66 12.29 3.79
C THR A 18 4.88 12.53 2.30
N LEU A 19 5.89 13.34 1.97
CA LEU A 19 6.27 13.53 0.58
C LEU A 19 6.74 12.23 -0.06
N LYS A 20 7.42 11.37 0.69
CA LYS A 20 7.79 10.04 0.21
C LYS A 20 6.57 9.19 -0.10
N GLY A 21 5.56 9.22 0.78
CA GLY A 21 4.33 8.49 0.55
C GLY A 21 3.60 8.99 -0.68
N LEU A 22 3.56 10.29 -0.86
CA LEU A 22 2.94 10.89 -2.03
C LEU A 22 3.65 10.47 -3.32
N LYS A 23 4.98 10.45 -3.28
CA LYS A 23 5.77 10.00 -4.42
C LYS A 23 5.48 8.54 -4.75
N ALA A 24 5.37 7.70 -3.72
CA ALA A 24 5.04 6.29 -3.91
C ALA A 24 3.66 6.10 -4.56
N ILE A 25 2.71 6.97 -4.25
CA ILE A 25 1.39 6.95 -4.87
C ILE A 25 1.48 7.35 -6.34
N LYS A 26 2.23 8.39 -6.63
CA LYS A 26 2.37 8.88 -8.01
C LYS A 26 3.10 7.92 -8.92
N GLU A 27 4.06 7.18 -8.39
CA GLU A 27 4.87 6.24 -9.16
C GLU A 27 4.24 4.87 -9.30
N ALA A 28 3.21 4.56 -8.53
CA ALA A 28 2.62 3.24 -8.50
C ALA A 28 1.94 2.86 -9.81
N ASP A 29 2.19 1.64 -10.25
CA ASP A 29 1.42 1.04 -11.34
C ASP A 29 0.11 0.48 -10.78
N VAL A 30 0.18 -0.01 -9.53
CA VAL A 30 -0.97 -0.60 -8.83
C VAL A 30 -0.97 -0.10 -7.40
N ILE A 31 -2.15 0.28 -6.91
CA ILE A 31 -2.33 0.67 -5.50
C ILE A 31 -3.33 -0.28 -4.87
N LEU A 32 -2.92 -0.87 -3.75
CA LEU A 32 -3.78 -1.70 -2.91
C LEU A 32 -4.11 -0.88 -1.66
N TYR A 33 -5.38 -0.64 -1.40
CA TYR A 33 -5.78 0.24 -0.30
C TYR A 33 -6.85 -0.40 0.56
N ASP A 34 -6.94 0.01 1.83
CA ASP A 34 -7.93 -0.49 2.76
C ASP A 34 -9.04 0.52 3.01
N ARG A 35 -10.01 0.13 3.84
CA ARG A 35 -11.18 0.94 4.14
C ARG A 35 -10.87 2.26 4.84
N LEU A 36 -9.77 2.29 5.59
CA LEU A 36 -9.42 3.46 6.41
C LEU A 36 -8.72 4.56 5.62
N VAL A 37 -8.30 4.26 4.41
CA VAL A 37 -7.62 5.25 3.56
C VAL A 37 -8.61 6.33 3.12
N ASN A 38 -8.20 7.59 3.28
CA ASN A 38 -8.97 8.70 2.74
C ASN A 38 -8.86 8.69 1.21
N LYS A 39 -10.01 8.60 0.56
CA LYS A 39 -10.05 8.47 -0.90
C LYS A 39 -9.46 9.66 -1.65
N GLU A 40 -9.39 10.83 -1.01
CA GLU A 40 -8.76 11.98 -1.64
C GLU A 40 -7.30 11.74 -1.97
N ILE A 41 -6.63 10.91 -1.17
CA ILE A 41 -5.23 10.56 -1.42
C ILE A 41 -5.08 9.83 -2.75
N LEU A 42 -6.06 9.04 -3.13
CA LEU A 42 -6.02 8.27 -4.39
C LEU A 42 -6.02 9.18 -5.62
N ASN A 43 -6.48 10.41 -5.47
CA ASN A 43 -6.50 11.37 -6.57
C ASN A 43 -5.10 11.81 -7.01
N TYR A 44 -4.09 11.58 -6.18
CA TYR A 44 -2.71 11.92 -6.52
C TYR A 44 -2.04 10.88 -7.41
N ALA A 45 -2.68 9.74 -7.62
CA ALA A 45 -2.13 8.68 -8.44
C ALA A 45 -2.15 9.05 -9.92
N SER A 46 -1.29 8.38 -10.69
CA SER A 46 -1.26 8.54 -12.14
C SER A 46 -2.60 8.08 -12.75
N PRO A 47 -3.05 8.67 -13.87
CA PRO A 47 -4.26 8.22 -14.54
C PRO A 47 -4.23 6.76 -14.97
N SER A 48 -3.05 6.18 -15.15
CA SER A 48 -2.91 4.78 -15.55
C SER A 48 -2.84 3.81 -14.37
N THR A 49 -2.81 4.33 -13.15
CA THR A 49 -2.71 3.49 -11.95
C THR A 49 -3.99 2.68 -11.74
N LYS A 50 -3.83 1.40 -11.43
CA LYS A 50 -4.95 0.53 -11.11
C LYS A 50 -5.10 0.43 -9.60
N PHE A 51 -6.34 0.36 -9.14
CA PHE A 51 -6.67 0.33 -7.72
C PHE A 51 -7.35 -0.98 -7.36
N PHE A 52 -6.94 -1.57 -6.23
CA PHE A 52 -7.59 -2.75 -5.68
C PHE A 52 -7.90 -2.53 -4.20
N TYR A 53 -9.14 -2.80 -3.83
CA TYR A 53 -9.60 -2.66 -2.45
C TYR A 53 -9.26 -3.91 -1.66
N CYS A 54 -8.56 -3.76 -0.54
CA CYS A 54 -8.13 -4.87 0.32
C CYS A 54 -8.76 -4.83 1.71
N GLY A 55 -9.68 -3.92 1.95
CA GLY A 55 -10.30 -3.79 3.26
C GLY A 55 -11.23 -4.96 3.59
N LYS A 56 -11.46 -5.19 4.88
CA LYS A 56 -12.42 -6.17 5.33
C LYS A 56 -13.79 -5.50 5.44
N ASP A 57 -14.62 -5.71 4.46
CA ASP A 57 -15.97 -5.18 4.45
C ASP A 57 -16.91 -6.29 4.01
N PRO A 58 -17.85 -6.73 4.86
CA PRO A 58 -18.77 -7.82 4.52
C PRO A 58 -19.72 -7.49 3.37
N HIS A 59 -19.84 -6.22 3.04
CA HIS A 59 -20.72 -5.75 1.96
C HIS A 59 -19.99 -5.47 0.65
N ARG A 60 -18.70 -5.75 0.60
CA ARG A 60 -17.87 -5.49 -0.58
C ARG A 60 -16.99 -6.68 -0.90
N HIS A 61 -16.71 -6.85 -2.18
CA HIS A 61 -15.64 -7.75 -2.56
C HIS A 61 -14.32 -7.14 -2.13
N SER A 62 -13.63 -7.81 -1.24
CA SER A 62 -12.32 -7.41 -0.78
C SER A 62 -11.39 -8.60 -0.87
N LEU A 63 -10.10 -8.32 -1.03
CA LEU A 63 -9.10 -9.37 -1.08
C LEU A 63 -8.75 -9.83 0.33
N PRO A 64 -8.77 -11.15 0.60
CA PRO A 64 -8.21 -11.66 1.85
C PRO A 64 -6.73 -11.30 1.97
N GLN A 65 -6.21 -11.27 3.19
CA GLN A 65 -4.81 -10.90 3.42
C GLN A 65 -3.84 -11.76 2.60
N GLU A 66 -4.09 -13.04 2.52
CA GLU A 66 -3.23 -13.94 1.74
C GLU A 66 -3.21 -13.59 0.26
N GLU A 67 -4.36 -13.23 -0.29
CA GLU A 67 -4.47 -12.84 -1.70
C GLU A 67 -3.78 -11.50 -1.94
N THR A 68 -3.88 -10.58 -1.00
CA THR A 68 -3.18 -9.30 -1.07
C THR A 68 -1.67 -9.52 -1.12
N ASN A 69 -1.16 -10.38 -0.26
CA ASN A 69 0.27 -10.70 -0.23
C ASN A 69 0.73 -11.33 -1.55
N LYS A 70 -0.03 -12.28 -2.06
CA LYS A 70 0.28 -12.92 -3.34
C LYS A 70 0.26 -11.93 -4.49
N MET A 71 -0.70 -11.03 -4.49
CA MET A 71 -0.81 -10.02 -5.53
C MET A 71 0.41 -9.10 -5.54
N MET A 72 0.85 -8.64 -4.37
CA MET A 72 2.04 -7.81 -4.27
C MET A 72 3.26 -8.52 -4.82
N VAL A 73 3.46 -9.77 -4.42
CA VAL A 73 4.59 -10.59 -4.87
C VAL A 73 4.54 -10.78 -6.39
N THR A 74 3.40 -11.19 -6.90
CA THR A 74 3.22 -11.47 -8.33
C THR A 74 3.48 -10.24 -9.18
N LEU A 75 2.89 -9.11 -8.80
CA LEU A 75 3.04 -7.88 -9.56
C LEU A 75 4.47 -7.35 -9.52
N ALA A 76 5.13 -7.41 -8.37
CA ALA A 76 6.50 -6.98 -8.26
C ALA A 76 7.43 -7.85 -9.09
N LYS A 77 7.19 -9.15 -9.13
CA LYS A 77 7.99 -10.07 -9.96
C LYS A 77 7.83 -9.78 -11.45
N LYS A 78 6.69 -9.24 -11.84
CA LYS A 78 6.44 -8.83 -13.23
C LYS A 78 7.04 -7.48 -13.58
N GLY A 79 7.67 -6.81 -12.63
CA GLY A 79 8.31 -5.53 -12.86
C GLY A 79 7.48 -4.30 -12.53
N HIS A 80 6.31 -4.49 -11.92
CA HIS A 80 5.45 -3.38 -11.55
C HIS A 80 5.84 -2.76 -10.23
N THR A 81 5.57 -1.46 -10.09
CA THR A 81 5.68 -0.76 -8.82
C THR A 81 4.33 -0.83 -8.12
N VAL A 82 4.33 -1.42 -6.95
CA VAL A 82 3.10 -1.64 -6.17
C VAL A 82 3.15 -0.80 -4.91
N THR A 83 2.10 -0.05 -4.63
CA THR A 83 1.98 0.70 -3.39
C THR A 83 0.84 0.12 -2.56
N ARG A 84 1.18 -0.41 -1.39
CA ARG A 84 0.21 -0.87 -0.41
C ARG A 84 -0.08 0.28 0.53
N LEU A 85 -1.25 0.87 0.38
CA LEU A 85 -1.64 2.06 1.12
C LEU A 85 -2.53 1.68 2.28
N LYS A 86 -2.07 1.99 3.49
CA LYS A 86 -2.80 1.67 4.71
C LYS A 86 -3.31 2.93 5.38
N GLY A 87 -4.54 2.90 5.86
CA GLY A 87 -5.14 4.03 6.54
C GLY A 87 -4.66 4.22 7.97
N GLY A 88 -3.78 3.35 8.46
CA GLY A 88 -3.18 3.47 9.77
C GLY A 88 -1.68 3.32 9.69
N ASP A 89 -1.06 3.02 10.83
CA ASP A 89 0.37 2.73 10.88
C ASP A 89 0.62 1.36 10.23
N PRO A 90 1.60 1.20 9.34
CA PRO A 90 1.88 -0.07 8.68
C PRO A 90 2.17 -1.22 9.64
N PHE A 91 2.61 -0.93 10.86
CA PHE A 91 3.00 -1.96 11.82
C PHE A 91 2.11 -2.09 13.05
N VAL A 92 1.35 -1.06 13.43
CA VAL A 92 0.68 -1.05 14.74
C VAL A 92 -0.55 -1.95 14.77
N PHE A 93 -1.47 -1.79 13.85
CA PHE A 93 -2.69 -2.58 13.83
C PHE A 93 -2.87 -3.35 12.55
N GLY A 94 -1.98 -3.14 11.63
CA GLY A 94 -2.05 -3.79 10.35
C GLY A 94 -1.22 -5.06 10.35
N ARG A 95 -1.19 -5.66 9.22
CA ARG A 95 -0.38 -6.85 9.00
C ARG A 95 0.87 -6.50 8.20
N GLY A 96 1.41 -5.31 8.48
CA GLY A 96 2.60 -4.83 7.79
C GLY A 96 3.80 -5.73 7.99
N GLY A 97 3.95 -6.31 9.18
CA GLY A 97 5.01 -7.26 9.45
C GLY A 97 4.89 -8.52 8.60
N GLU A 98 3.68 -9.06 8.46
CA GLU A 98 3.44 -10.22 7.62
C GLU A 98 3.70 -9.91 6.14
N GLU A 99 3.28 -8.74 5.70
CA GLU A 99 3.49 -8.30 4.33
C GLU A 99 4.98 -8.17 4.03
N ALA A 100 5.72 -7.54 4.94
CA ALA A 100 7.16 -7.35 4.78
C ALA A 100 7.90 -8.70 4.77
N GLU A 101 7.53 -9.62 5.66
CA GLU A 101 8.12 -10.94 5.70
C GLU A 101 7.89 -11.70 4.40
N GLU A 102 6.69 -11.65 3.86
CA GLU A 102 6.36 -12.31 2.61
C GLU A 102 7.18 -11.75 1.45
N LEU A 103 7.31 -10.44 1.38
CA LEU A 103 8.11 -9.80 0.35
C LEU A 103 9.59 -10.16 0.48
N ALA A 104 10.10 -10.19 1.70
CA ALA A 104 11.49 -10.57 1.95
C ALA A 104 11.75 -12.02 1.56
N CYS A 105 10.82 -12.93 1.87
CA CYS A 105 10.93 -14.33 1.51
C CYS A 105 11.04 -14.54 0.00
N HIS A 106 10.44 -13.67 -0.78
CA HIS A 106 10.47 -13.75 -2.23
C HIS A 106 11.54 -12.85 -2.86
N ASN A 107 12.44 -12.30 -2.05
CA ASN A 107 13.52 -11.41 -2.49
C ASN A 107 13.02 -10.18 -3.24
N ILE A 108 11.87 -9.65 -2.84
CA ILE A 108 11.31 -8.46 -3.45
C ILE A 108 11.77 -7.24 -2.67
N HIS A 109 12.31 -6.26 -3.37
CA HIS A 109 12.70 -5.00 -2.75
C HIS A 109 11.44 -4.25 -2.29
N PHE A 110 11.43 -3.82 -1.03
CA PHE A 110 10.33 -3.03 -0.51
C PHE A 110 10.85 -1.93 0.41
N GLU A 111 10.04 -0.90 0.55
CA GLU A 111 10.33 0.22 1.43
C GLU A 111 9.11 0.51 2.28
N ILE A 112 9.33 0.75 3.57
CA ILE A 112 8.25 1.11 4.49
C ILE A 112 8.28 2.61 4.67
N ILE A 113 7.15 3.25 4.38
CA ILE A 113 7.00 4.69 4.47
C ILE A 113 5.89 4.98 5.46
N ASP A 114 6.26 5.49 6.63
CA ASP A 114 5.30 5.83 7.65
C ASP A 114 4.62 7.16 7.31
N ARG A 115 3.45 7.38 7.91
CA ARG A 115 2.85 8.69 7.82
C ARG A 115 3.75 9.65 8.59
N LYS A 116 3.52 10.92 8.48
CA LYS A 116 4.29 12.00 9.09
C LYS A 116 5.26 11.54 10.17
N SER A 117 6.55 11.56 9.85
CA SER A 117 7.60 11.22 10.77
C SER A 117 7.68 12.26 11.90
N VAL A 118 7.62 11.83 13.14
CA VAL A 118 7.85 12.67 14.29
C VAL A 118 9.25 12.36 14.80
N VAL A 119 10.11 13.29 14.66
CA VAL A 119 11.47 13.16 15.16
C VAL A 119 11.59 13.91 16.46
#